data_d23a06ca3e50a0a6e5a3bef82450cfba
#
_entry.id   d23a06ca3e50a0a6e5a3bef82450cfba
#
_cell.length_a   1.000
_cell.length_b   1.000
_cell.length_c   1.000
_cell.angle_alpha   90.00
_cell.angle_beta   90.00
_cell.angle_gamma   90.00
#
_symmetry.space_group_name_H-M   'P 1'
#
loop_
_entity.id
_entity.type
_entity.pdbx_description
1 polymer ?
#
loop_
_entity_poly.entity_id
_entity_poly.type
_entity_poly.pdbx_seq_one_letter_code
_entity_poly.pdbx_strand_id
1 'polypeptide(L)'
;MSFRPSQRAQRIEPFYVMEMAKHAAAMQTQGGPPMIRLNIGEPDFTAPLLVREAAERAIREGRTQYTHACGLPELRERISGWYASRFGVSVPASRIIVTAGASAALQLACLALLDEGDEVLMPDPCYPCNRQFVAAAGARAVLLPASAQARFQLDAQHVQAAWGARTRGVLLASPSNPTGTSIAADELARLHAAVQGREGFTLVDEIYLGLSFDAAYGQSALRLSPDIISINSFSKYFCMTGWRLGWMVVPPRMAQLVEQLAQHLYILLIKYLLQL
;
A
#
# COMPACT_ATOMS: atom_id res chain seq x y z
N MET A 1 -11.61 -28.31 -21.26
CA MET A 1 -11.83 -26.83 -21.11
C MET A 1 -11.59 -26.21 -22.47
N SER A 2 -12.48 -25.35 -22.93
CA SER A 2 -12.40 -24.70 -24.24
C SER A 2 -11.54 -23.43 -24.29
N PHE A 3 -10.99 -22.98 -23.15
CA PHE A 3 -10.15 -21.78 -23.05
C PHE A 3 -8.86 -22.04 -22.27
N ARG A 4 -7.83 -21.26 -22.57
CA ARG A 4 -6.54 -21.29 -21.87
C ARG A 4 -6.41 -20.05 -20.98
N PRO A 5 -6.20 -20.21 -19.66
CA PRO A 5 -5.87 -19.09 -18.77
C PRO A 5 -4.56 -18.39 -19.20
N SER A 6 -4.43 -17.10 -18.90
CA SER A 6 -3.20 -16.37 -19.19
C SER A 6 -2.02 -16.93 -18.38
N GLN A 7 -0.82 -16.90 -18.94
CA GLN A 7 0.39 -17.30 -18.21
C GLN A 7 0.59 -16.46 -16.94
N ARG A 8 0.21 -15.18 -16.97
CA ARG A 8 0.26 -14.28 -15.81
C ARG A 8 -0.61 -14.82 -14.68
N ALA A 9 -1.86 -15.17 -14.93
CA ALA A 9 -2.75 -15.73 -13.92
C ALA A 9 -2.25 -17.05 -13.32
N GLN A 10 -1.57 -17.87 -14.14
CA GLN A 10 -1.02 -19.16 -13.70
C GLN A 10 0.23 -19.01 -12.82
N ARG A 11 0.92 -17.86 -12.85
CA ARG A 11 2.11 -17.56 -12.03
C ARG A 11 1.78 -16.96 -10.67
N ILE A 12 0.53 -16.48 -10.47
CA ILE A 12 0.12 -15.92 -9.19
C ILE A 12 -0.05 -17.02 -8.16
N GLU A 13 0.71 -16.94 -7.09
CA GLU A 13 0.65 -17.89 -5.99
C GLU A 13 -0.52 -17.61 -5.06
N PRO A 14 -1.09 -18.63 -4.40
CA PRO A 14 -2.10 -18.44 -3.37
C PRO A 14 -1.56 -17.56 -2.22
N PHE A 15 -2.41 -16.74 -1.63
CA PHE A 15 -2.07 -16.05 -0.41
C PHE A 15 -2.27 -17.00 0.78
N TYR A 16 -1.19 -17.63 1.23
CA TYR A 16 -1.22 -18.71 2.23
C TYR A 16 -1.92 -18.32 3.54
N VAL A 17 -1.86 -17.07 3.95
CA VAL A 17 -2.60 -16.56 5.13
C VAL A 17 -4.11 -16.78 4.97
N MET A 18 -4.66 -16.58 3.76
CA MET A 18 -6.08 -16.83 3.47
C MET A 18 -6.39 -18.32 3.36
N GLU A 19 -5.47 -19.13 2.83
CA GLU A 19 -5.64 -20.59 2.82
C GLU A 19 -5.66 -21.16 4.23
N MET A 20 -4.79 -20.68 5.13
CA MET A 20 -4.85 -21.05 6.54
C MET A 20 -6.18 -20.62 7.20
N ALA A 21 -6.70 -19.45 6.87
CA ALA A 21 -7.99 -19.01 7.38
C ALA A 21 -9.14 -19.92 6.93
N LYS A 22 -9.12 -20.39 5.67
CA LYS A 22 -10.09 -21.38 5.14
C LYS A 22 -9.99 -22.71 5.89
N HIS A 23 -8.77 -23.23 6.10
CA HIS A 23 -8.56 -24.47 6.84
C HIS A 23 -9.06 -24.36 8.28
N ALA A 24 -8.74 -23.25 8.96
CA ALA A 24 -9.21 -23.00 10.31
C ALA A 24 -10.74 -22.95 10.39
N ALA A 25 -11.41 -22.32 9.43
CA ALA A 25 -12.87 -22.29 9.35
C ALA A 25 -13.46 -23.68 9.14
N ALA A 26 -12.87 -24.48 8.24
CA ALA A 26 -13.32 -25.88 7.99
C ALA A 26 -13.18 -26.76 9.23
N MET A 27 -12.09 -26.64 9.98
CA MET A 27 -11.90 -27.40 11.23
C MET A 27 -12.93 -27.04 12.31
N GLN A 28 -13.31 -25.77 12.42
CA GLN A 28 -14.34 -25.35 13.37
C GLN A 28 -15.74 -25.89 13.03
N THR A 29 -16.10 -25.94 11.73
CA THR A 29 -17.38 -26.51 11.29
C THR A 29 -17.50 -28.02 11.54
N GLN A 30 -16.39 -28.72 11.70
CA GLN A 30 -16.34 -30.15 12.04
C GLN A 30 -16.42 -30.44 13.55
N GLY A 31 -16.71 -29.44 14.38
CA GLY A 31 -16.87 -29.63 15.83
C GLY A 31 -15.58 -29.64 16.61
N GLY A 32 -14.48 -29.10 16.04
CA GLY A 32 -13.20 -28.92 16.74
C GLY A 32 -13.25 -27.85 17.84
N PRO A 33 -12.25 -27.79 18.72
CA PRO A 33 -12.18 -26.79 19.78
C PRO A 33 -12.11 -25.36 19.20
N PRO A 34 -12.51 -24.32 19.96
CA PRO A 34 -12.38 -22.92 19.54
C PRO A 34 -10.93 -22.62 19.13
N MET A 35 -10.75 -22.07 17.94
CA MET A 35 -9.42 -21.79 17.39
C MET A 35 -9.05 -20.32 17.57
N ILE A 36 -7.92 -20.06 18.21
CA ILE A 36 -7.34 -18.73 18.31
C ILE A 36 -6.59 -18.43 17.00
N ARG A 37 -7.08 -17.45 16.24
CA ARG A 37 -6.53 -17.07 14.93
C ARG A 37 -5.57 -15.90 15.08
N LEU A 38 -4.27 -16.13 14.83
CA LEU A 38 -3.22 -15.10 14.86
C LEU A 38 -2.60 -14.85 13.48
N ASN A 39 -3.20 -15.41 12.43
CA ASN A 39 -2.67 -15.36 11.05
C ASN A 39 -3.04 -14.10 10.28
N ILE A 40 -4.04 -13.32 10.72
CA ILE A 40 -4.45 -12.06 10.09
C ILE A 40 -4.34 -10.95 11.12
N GLY A 41 -3.51 -9.94 10.83
CA GLY A 41 -3.40 -8.73 11.65
C GLY A 41 -4.56 -7.77 11.35
N GLU A 42 -5.63 -7.86 12.15
CA GLU A 42 -6.78 -6.99 12.09
C GLU A 42 -7.02 -6.35 13.45
N PRO A 43 -7.33 -5.02 13.52
CA PRO A 43 -7.70 -4.40 14.78
C PRO A 43 -8.94 -5.04 15.38
N ASP A 44 -8.96 -5.25 16.71
CA ASP A 44 -10.14 -5.71 17.45
C ASP A 44 -11.24 -4.65 17.55
N PHE A 45 -10.94 -3.44 17.14
CA PHE A 45 -11.85 -2.30 17.17
C PHE A 45 -12.50 -2.11 15.80
N THR A 46 -13.76 -1.70 15.80
CA THR A 46 -14.46 -1.24 14.60
C THR A 46 -14.14 0.23 14.35
N ALA A 47 -14.52 0.73 13.16
CA ALA A 47 -14.43 2.15 12.86
C ALA A 47 -15.06 3.02 13.95
N PRO A 48 -14.50 4.18 14.29
CA PRO A 48 -15.03 5.10 15.30
C PRO A 48 -16.50 5.43 15.08
N LEU A 49 -17.24 5.71 16.15
CA LEU A 49 -18.69 5.97 16.08
C LEU A 49 -19.03 7.06 15.07
N LEU A 50 -18.33 8.20 15.11
CA LEU A 50 -18.56 9.31 14.20
C LEU A 50 -18.40 8.92 12.71
N VAL A 51 -17.47 8.03 12.42
CA VAL A 51 -17.25 7.49 11.07
C VAL A 51 -18.45 6.66 10.62
N ARG A 52 -18.94 5.76 11.48
CA ARG A 52 -20.11 4.92 11.20
C ARG A 52 -21.37 5.76 10.98
N GLU A 53 -21.62 6.72 11.86
CA GLU A 53 -22.75 7.65 11.76
C GLU A 53 -22.71 8.50 10.48
N ALA A 54 -21.50 8.95 10.06
CA ALA A 54 -21.33 9.68 8.82
C ALA A 54 -21.67 8.82 7.59
N ALA A 55 -21.24 7.55 7.58
CA ALA A 55 -21.58 6.62 6.50
C ALA A 55 -23.08 6.31 6.44
N GLU A 56 -23.71 6.04 7.59
CA GLU A 56 -25.17 5.83 7.68
C GLU A 56 -25.95 7.05 7.16
N ARG A 57 -25.53 8.24 7.54
CA ARG A 57 -26.12 9.49 7.07
C ARG A 57 -25.99 9.64 5.57
N ALA A 58 -24.79 9.40 5.02
CA ALA A 58 -24.54 9.48 3.58
C ALA A 58 -25.41 8.51 2.78
N ILE A 59 -25.62 7.28 3.29
CA ILE A 59 -26.52 6.30 2.66
C ILE A 59 -27.97 6.78 2.72
N ARG A 60 -28.46 7.25 3.88
CA ARG A 60 -29.82 7.77 4.03
C ARG A 60 -30.12 8.98 3.15
N GLU A 61 -29.11 9.83 2.92
CA GLU A 61 -29.20 11.00 2.04
C GLU A 61 -29.03 10.65 0.55
N GLY A 62 -28.89 9.37 0.20
CA GLY A 62 -28.71 8.92 -1.17
C GLY A 62 -27.40 9.36 -1.82
N ARG A 63 -26.37 9.65 -1.04
CA ARG A 63 -25.04 10.05 -1.53
C ARG A 63 -24.24 8.83 -1.99
N THR A 64 -24.78 8.11 -2.97
CA THR A 64 -24.22 6.84 -3.46
C THR A 64 -23.83 6.88 -4.95
N GLN A 65 -23.85 8.08 -5.57
CA GLN A 65 -23.49 8.25 -6.96
C GLN A 65 -21.98 8.21 -7.17
N TYR A 66 -21.60 8.21 -8.41
CA TYR A 66 -20.21 8.30 -8.86
C TYR A 66 -19.45 9.52 -8.33
N THR A 67 -18.14 9.35 -8.10
CA THR A 67 -17.22 10.43 -7.70
C THR A 67 -16.14 10.66 -8.76
N HIS A 68 -15.22 11.59 -8.51
CA HIS A 68 -14.00 11.70 -9.31
C HIS A 68 -13.12 10.45 -9.14
N ALA A 69 -12.37 10.09 -10.18
CA ALA A 69 -11.48 8.92 -10.15
C ALA A 69 -10.40 8.99 -9.06
N CYS A 70 -9.96 10.20 -8.72
CA CYS A 70 -9.03 10.42 -7.60
C CYS A 70 -9.71 10.49 -6.21
N GLY A 71 -11.03 10.31 -6.13
CA GLY A 71 -11.82 10.49 -4.90
C GLY A 71 -12.36 11.90 -4.72
N LEU A 72 -13.18 12.10 -3.67
CA LEU A 72 -13.78 13.38 -3.35
C LEU A 72 -12.70 14.43 -3.02
N PRO A 73 -12.80 15.67 -3.55
CA PRO A 73 -11.86 16.74 -3.22
C PRO A 73 -11.76 16.99 -1.71
N GLU A 74 -12.88 16.97 -1.01
CA GLU A 74 -12.94 17.19 0.43
C GLU A 74 -12.15 16.14 1.22
N LEU A 75 -12.23 14.85 0.82
CA LEU A 75 -11.45 13.80 1.44
C LEU A 75 -9.95 13.97 1.17
N ARG A 76 -9.58 14.32 -0.05
CA ARG A 76 -8.18 14.57 -0.42
C ARG A 76 -7.59 15.74 0.38
N GLU A 77 -8.36 16.81 0.60
CA GLU A 77 -7.98 17.91 1.47
C GLU A 77 -7.84 17.48 2.94
N ARG A 78 -8.74 16.62 3.44
CA ARG A 78 -8.62 16.07 4.80
C ARG A 78 -7.39 15.18 4.96
N ILE A 79 -7.05 14.36 3.97
CA ILE A 79 -5.82 13.56 3.98
C ILE A 79 -4.59 14.49 3.95
N SER A 80 -4.60 15.55 3.13
CA SER A 80 -3.56 16.57 3.11
C SER A 80 -3.38 17.21 4.50
N GLY A 81 -4.46 17.62 5.14
CA GLY A 81 -4.47 18.15 6.50
C GLY A 81 -3.95 17.18 7.56
N TRP A 82 -4.24 15.88 7.40
CA TRP A 82 -3.73 14.83 8.29
C TRP A 82 -2.20 14.71 8.20
N TYR A 83 -1.61 14.73 6.99
CA TYR A 83 -0.16 14.75 6.84
C TYR A 83 0.47 16.00 7.48
N ALA A 84 -0.14 17.17 7.29
CA ALA A 84 0.35 18.42 7.86
C ALA A 84 0.30 18.40 9.39
N SER A 85 -0.84 18.02 9.98
CA SER A 85 -1.06 18.06 11.42
C SER A 85 -0.32 16.96 12.17
N ARG A 86 -0.25 15.74 11.58
CA ARG A 86 0.30 14.56 12.27
C ARG A 86 1.81 14.41 12.07
N PHE A 87 2.31 14.75 10.87
CA PHE A 87 3.71 14.49 10.47
C PHE A 87 4.48 15.76 10.09
N GLY A 88 3.83 16.93 10.08
CA GLY A 88 4.47 18.18 9.68
C GLY A 88 4.87 18.20 8.20
N VAL A 89 4.16 17.46 7.34
CA VAL A 89 4.46 17.33 5.92
C VAL A 89 3.36 17.98 5.09
N SER A 90 3.72 18.94 4.24
CA SER A 90 2.79 19.55 3.29
C SER A 90 2.65 18.67 2.05
N VAL A 91 1.47 18.06 1.89
CA VAL A 91 1.14 17.22 0.73
C VAL A 91 -0.03 17.88 -0.01
N PRO A 92 0.18 18.47 -1.20
CA PRO A 92 -0.93 19.01 -1.99
C PRO A 92 -2.00 17.96 -2.30
N ALA A 93 -3.27 18.28 -2.13
CA ALA A 93 -4.38 17.37 -2.41
C ALA A 93 -4.38 16.85 -3.86
N SER A 94 -3.83 17.62 -4.80
CA SER A 94 -3.65 17.22 -6.20
C SER A 94 -2.75 15.99 -6.40
N ARG A 95 -1.88 15.67 -5.43
CA ARG A 95 -1.00 14.50 -5.43
C ARG A 95 -1.65 13.26 -4.83
N ILE A 96 -2.79 13.42 -4.16
CA ILE A 96 -3.46 12.35 -3.41
C ILE A 96 -4.49 11.68 -4.31
N ILE A 97 -4.40 10.38 -4.45
CA ILE A 97 -5.34 9.55 -5.22
C ILE A 97 -5.92 8.52 -4.26
N VAL A 98 -7.22 8.63 -4.00
CA VAL A 98 -7.96 7.71 -3.14
C VAL A 98 -8.22 6.42 -3.91
N THR A 99 -8.10 5.28 -3.25
CA THR A 99 -8.18 3.95 -3.87
C THR A 99 -9.03 2.98 -3.03
N ALA A 100 -9.40 1.85 -3.63
CA ALA A 100 -10.11 0.77 -2.95
C ALA A 100 -9.17 -0.02 -1.99
N GLY A 101 -8.60 0.67 -1.01
CA GLY A 101 -7.59 0.17 -0.08
C GLY A 101 -6.16 0.23 -0.65
N ALA A 102 -5.18 -0.05 0.20
CA ALA A 102 -3.76 -0.06 -0.19
C ALA A 102 -3.44 -1.05 -1.32
N SER A 103 -4.15 -2.18 -1.39
CA SER A 103 -3.93 -3.18 -2.45
C SER A 103 -4.21 -2.61 -3.85
N ALA A 104 -5.28 -1.83 -4.00
CA ALA A 104 -5.58 -1.17 -5.26
C ALA A 104 -4.56 -0.08 -5.58
N ALA A 105 -4.07 0.65 -4.57
CA ALA A 105 -3.00 1.63 -4.73
C ALA A 105 -1.69 0.98 -5.19
N LEU A 106 -1.29 -0.15 -4.58
CA LEU A 106 -0.10 -0.91 -4.97
C LEU A 106 -0.21 -1.45 -6.40
N GLN A 107 -1.37 -2.01 -6.76
CA GLN A 107 -1.61 -2.49 -8.12
C GLN A 107 -1.54 -1.36 -9.14
N LEU A 108 -2.18 -0.22 -8.84
CA LEU A 108 -2.18 0.96 -9.70
C LEU A 108 -0.76 1.53 -9.87
N ALA A 109 0.02 1.58 -8.80
CA ALA A 109 1.42 1.99 -8.85
C ALA A 109 2.27 1.05 -9.72
N CYS A 110 2.11 -0.27 -9.56
CA CYS A 110 2.84 -1.24 -10.39
C CYS A 110 2.48 -1.08 -11.87
N LEU A 111 1.19 -0.91 -12.21
CA LEU A 111 0.75 -0.71 -13.59
C LEU A 111 1.22 0.62 -14.19
N ALA A 112 1.41 1.65 -13.36
CA ALA A 112 1.88 2.97 -13.81
C ALA A 112 3.41 3.04 -14.00
N LEU A 113 4.17 2.13 -13.39
CA LEU A 113 5.62 2.23 -13.27
C LEU A 113 6.40 1.11 -13.95
N LEU A 114 5.73 -0.01 -14.29
CA LEU A 114 6.40 -1.24 -14.71
C LEU A 114 5.88 -1.73 -16.05
N ASP A 115 6.83 -2.06 -16.91
CA ASP A 115 6.61 -2.80 -18.16
C ASP A 115 6.97 -4.29 -18.00
N GLU A 116 6.65 -5.08 -19.01
CA GLU A 116 6.96 -6.52 -19.01
C GLU A 116 8.47 -6.76 -18.96
N GLY A 117 8.91 -7.56 -18.00
CA GLY A 117 10.31 -7.93 -17.79
C GLY A 117 11.10 -6.95 -16.92
N ASP A 118 10.52 -5.84 -16.49
CA ASP A 118 11.11 -4.95 -15.49
C ASP A 118 11.31 -5.63 -14.13
N GLU A 119 12.19 -5.08 -13.31
CA GLU A 119 12.55 -5.62 -12.00
C GLU A 119 12.34 -4.58 -10.89
N VAL A 120 11.81 -5.05 -9.73
CA VAL A 120 11.63 -4.24 -8.53
C VAL A 120 12.37 -4.89 -7.37
N LEU A 121 13.26 -4.16 -6.72
CA LEU A 121 13.95 -4.63 -5.52
C LEU A 121 13.05 -4.52 -4.29
N MET A 122 13.03 -5.56 -3.47
CA MET A 122 12.25 -5.63 -2.23
C MET A 122 13.05 -6.32 -1.14
N PRO A 123 12.86 -5.98 0.15
CA PRO A 123 13.43 -6.76 1.24
C PRO A 123 12.80 -8.16 1.30
N ASP A 124 13.55 -9.12 1.82
CA ASP A 124 13.06 -10.43 2.24
C ASP A 124 13.44 -10.64 3.70
N PRO A 125 12.47 -10.72 4.64
CA PRO A 125 11.02 -10.84 4.44
C PRO A 125 10.31 -9.52 4.09
N CYS A 126 9.18 -9.62 3.37
CA CYS A 126 8.25 -8.52 3.08
C CYS A 126 6.80 -9.02 3.01
N TYR A 127 5.86 -8.12 2.85
CA TYR A 127 4.45 -8.48 2.68
C TYR A 127 4.26 -9.33 1.42
N PRO A 128 3.75 -10.57 1.53
CA PRO A 128 3.75 -11.55 0.43
C PRO A 128 3.01 -11.10 -0.83
N CYS A 129 1.99 -10.23 -0.69
CA CYS A 129 1.24 -9.76 -1.85
C CYS A 129 2.04 -8.80 -2.73
N ASN A 130 3.08 -8.13 -2.21
CA ASN A 130 3.84 -7.15 -2.99
C ASN A 130 4.45 -7.75 -4.26
N ARG A 131 5.07 -8.94 -4.15
CA ARG A 131 5.62 -9.65 -5.32
C ARG A 131 4.54 -10.06 -6.31
N GLN A 132 3.32 -10.30 -5.85
CA GLN A 132 2.21 -10.68 -6.71
C GLN A 132 1.66 -9.47 -7.49
N PHE A 133 1.64 -8.28 -6.90
CA PHE A 133 1.29 -7.04 -7.63
C PHE A 133 2.29 -6.76 -8.75
N VAL A 134 3.59 -6.92 -8.48
CA VAL A 134 4.65 -6.79 -9.49
C VAL A 134 4.48 -7.84 -10.59
N ALA A 135 4.26 -9.10 -10.23
CA ALA A 135 4.03 -10.18 -11.19
C ALA A 135 2.77 -9.96 -12.04
N ALA A 136 1.70 -9.43 -11.44
CA ALA A 136 0.46 -9.09 -12.14
C ALA A 136 0.66 -7.96 -13.17
N ALA A 137 1.61 -7.05 -12.93
CA ALA A 137 2.00 -6.03 -13.89
C ALA A 137 2.94 -6.54 -15.01
N GLY A 138 3.36 -7.82 -14.96
CA GLY A 138 4.28 -8.41 -15.95
C GLY A 138 5.75 -8.32 -15.57
N ALA A 139 6.07 -7.70 -14.45
CA ALA A 139 7.43 -7.50 -13.97
C ALA A 139 7.88 -8.59 -12.98
N ARG A 140 9.10 -8.52 -12.50
CA ARG A 140 9.71 -9.47 -11.57
C ARG A 140 10.12 -8.79 -10.26
N ALA A 141 9.68 -9.33 -9.13
CA ALA A 141 10.20 -8.97 -7.83
C ALA A 141 11.59 -9.62 -7.61
N VAL A 142 12.57 -8.81 -7.23
CA VAL A 142 13.91 -9.25 -6.82
C VAL A 142 13.97 -9.10 -5.30
N LEU A 143 13.85 -10.24 -4.61
CA LEU A 143 13.87 -10.29 -3.16
C LEU A 143 15.32 -10.29 -2.66
N LEU A 144 15.67 -9.32 -1.84
CA LEU A 144 17.01 -9.16 -1.26
C LEU A 144 16.97 -9.57 0.21
N PRO A 145 17.73 -10.60 0.61
CA PRO A 145 17.78 -11.03 2.01
C PRO A 145 18.18 -9.88 2.93
N ALA A 146 17.31 -9.56 3.88
CA ALA A 146 17.52 -8.52 4.87
C ALA A 146 17.65 -9.18 6.26
N SER A 147 18.81 -9.04 6.90
CA SER A 147 19.12 -9.70 8.16
C SER A 147 18.45 -9.00 9.36
N ALA A 148 18.40 -9.71 10.49
CA ALA A 148 17.95 -9.15 11.77
C ALA A 148 18.83 -7.98 12.22
N GLN A 149 20.13 -8.02 11.94
CA GLN A 149 21.07 -6.93 12.22
C GLN A 149 20.74 -5.66 11.46
N ALA A 150 20.27 -5.81 10.20
CA ALA A 150 19.73 -4.71 9.38
C ALA A 150 18.26 -4.41 9.69
N ARG A 151 17.71 -4.96 10.79
CA ARG A 151 16.29 -4.80 11.17
C ARG A 151 15.32 -5.24 10.06
N PHE A 152 15.71 -6.22 9.24
CA PHE A 152 14.95 -6.71 8.10
C PHE A 152 14.59 -5.62 7.08
N GLN A 153 15.42 -4.59 6.97
CA GLN A 153 15.25 -3.49 6.01
C GLN A 153 16.44 -3.43 5.04
N LEU A 154 16.20 -2.87 3.87
CA LEU A 154 17.26 -2.58 2.91
C LEU A 154 17.93 -1.23 3.23
N ASP A 155 19.20 -1.14 2.90
CA ASP A 155 19.96 0.10 2.89
C ASP A 155 20.42 0.46 1.46
N ALA A 156 21.09 1.60 1.32
CA ALA A 156 21.58 2.08 0.05
C ALA A 156 22.59 1.11 -0.60
N GLN A 157 23.40 0.38 0.19
CA GLN A 157 24.40 -0.55 -0.32
C GLN A 157 23.75 -1.79 -0.94
N HIS A 158 22.71 -2.35 -0.27
CA HIS A 158 21.92 -3.45 -0.81
C HIS A 158 21.32 -3.08 -2.17
N VAL A 159 20.75 -1.87 -2.28
CA VAL A 159 20.15 -1.38 -3.52
C VAL A 159 21.20 -1.21 -4.62
N GLN A 160 22.33 -0.57 -4.31
CA GLN A 160 23.40 -0.35 -5.29
C GLN A 160 24.00 -1.66 -5.82
N ALA A 161 24.22 -2.63 -4.94
CA ALA A 161 24.80 -3.93 -5.30
C ALA A 161 23.86 -4.79 -6.17
N ALA A 162 22.55 -4.68 -5.95
CA ALA A 162 21.55 -5.48 -6.66
C ALA A 162 20.98 -4.79 -7.92
N TRP A 163 21.32 -3.53 -8.17
CA TRP A 163 20.76 -2.76 -9.30
C TRP A 163 21.26 -3.26 -10.64
N GLY A 164 20.38 -3.83 -11.44
CA GLY A 164 20.66 -4.32 -12.79
C GLY A 164 20.02 -3.46 -13.90
N ALA A 165 20.27 -3.83 -15.14
CA ALA A 165 19.78 -3.09 -16.32
C ALA A 165 18.24 -3.04 -16.43
N ARG A 166 17.55 -4.01 -15.82
CA ARG A 166 16.08 -4.08 -15.80
C ARG A 166 15.46 -3.53 -14.51
N THR A 167 16.26 -3.15 -13.55
CA THR A 167 15.76 -2.61 -12.28
C THR A 167 15.16 -1.23 -12.51
N ARG A 168 13.90 -1.04 -12.08
CA ARG A 168 13.15 0.22 -12.23
C ARG A 168 12.98 0.95 -10.92
N GLY A 169 13.08 0.25 -9.79
CA GLY A 169 12.89 0.89 -8.50
C GLY A 169 12.89 -0.07 -7.33
N VAL A 170 12.50 0.48 -6.18
CA VAL A 170 12.36 -0.26 -4.92
C VAL A 170 10.94 -0.15 -4.39
N LEU A 171 10.44 -1.25 -3.78
CA LEU A 171 9.21 -1.28 -3.01
C LEU A 171 9.55 -1.66 -1.58
N LEU A 172 9.34 -0.73 -0.67
CA LEU A 172 9.66 -0.82 0.75
C LEU A 172 8.38 -0.72 1.58
N ALA A 173 8.44 -1.11 2.85
CA ALA A 173 7.39 -0.86 3.83
C ALA A 173 8.00 -0.33 5.13
N SER A 174 7.45 0.77 5.65
CA SER A 174 7.93 1.39 6.89
C SER A 174 6.77 2.09 7.63
N PRO A 175 6.27 1.50 8.74
CA PRO A 175 6.63 0.19 9.34
C PRO A 175 6.27 -0.99 8.44
N SER A 176 7.08 -2.07 8.53
CA SER A 176 6.98 -3.24 7.64
C SER A 176 6.09 -4.34 8.21
N ASN A 177 5.38 -5.01 7.34
CA ASN A 177 4.78 -6.32 7.57
C ASN A 177 5.64 -7.38 6.84
N PRO A 178 6.15 -8.45 7.51
CA PRO A 178 5.70 -8.94 8.81
C PRO A 178 6.56 -8.51 10.02
N THR A 179 7.63 -7.75 9.83
CA THR A 179 8.69 -7.59 10.84
C THR A 179 8.39 -6.53 11.89
N GLY A 180 7.44 -5.62 11.64
CA GLY A 180 7.14 -4.48 12.52
C GLY A 180 8.26 -3.43 12.57
N THR A 181 9.31 -3.58 11.80
CA THR A 181 10.46 -2.67 11.79
C THR A 181 10.26 -1.49 10.85
N SER A 182 10.91 -0.38 11.13
CA SER A 182 10.89 0.83 10.29
C SER A 182 12.29 1.19 9.82
N ILE A 183 12.38 1.90 8.70
CA ILE A 183 13.62 2.44 8.15
C ILE A 183 13.87 3.80 8.84
N ALA A 184 15.09 4.04 9.31
CA ALA A 184 15.48 5.34 9.82
C ALA A 184 15.44 6.40 8.71
N ALA A 185 15.05 7.63 9.05
CA ALA A 185 14.84 8.67 8.04
C ALA A 185 16.10 8.98 7.22
N ASP A 186 17.28 9.00 7.87
CA ASP A 186 18.56 9.20 7.22
C ASP A 186 18.94 8.04 6.29
N GLU A 187 18.64 6.79 6.68
CA GLU A 187 18.87 5.63 5.83
C GLU A 187 17.93 5.63 4.62
N LEU A 188 16.65 5.92 4.82
CA LEU A 188 15.70 6.07 3.73
C LEU A 188 16.10 7.18 2.76
N ALA A 189 16.66 8.28 3.27
CA ALA A 189 17.19 9.36 2.43
C ALA A 189 18.37 8.90 1.57
N ARG A 190 19.34 8.16 2.17
CA ARG A 190 20.48 7.59 1.43
C ARG A 190 20.03 6.58 0.37
N LEU A 191 19.09 5.71 0.73
CA LEU A 191 18.51 4.72 -0.18
C LEU A 191 17.79 5.41 -1.34
N HIS A 192 16.93 6.38 -1.04
CA HIS A 192 16.22 7.15 -2.08
C HIS A 192 17.18 7.87 -3.02
N ALA A 193 18.25 8.49 -2.51
CA ALA A 193 19.26 9.13 -3.33
C ALA A 193 19.98 8.12 -4.26
N ALA A 194 20.29 6.92 -3.76
CA ALA A 194 20.87 5.85 -4.57
C ALA A 194 19.93 5.40 -5.71
N VAL A 195 18.62 5.32 -5.45
CA VAL A 195 17.60 4.99 -6.46
C VAL A 195 17.44 6.12 -7.47
N GLN A 196 17.38 7.38 -7.02
CA GLN A 196 17.28 8.54 -7.91
C GLN A 196 18.47 8.68 -8.85
N GLY A 197 19.69 8.39 -8.37
CA GLY A 197 20.91 8.38 -9.19
C GLY A 197 20.88 7.34 -10.33
N ARG A 198 19.89 6.46 -10.34
CA ARG A 198 19.62 5.46 -11.38
C ARG A 198 18.31 5.72 -12.13
N GLU A 199 17.72 6.91 -11.97
CA GLU A 199 16.42 7.29 -12.55
C GLU A 199 15.26 6.36 -12.12
N GLY A 200 15.42 5.68 -10.97
CA GLY A 200 14.46 4.72 -10.44
C GLY A 200 13.38 5.36 -9.58
N PHE A 201 12.30 4.60 -9.29
CA PHE A 201 11.26 5.00 -8.36
C PHE A 201 11.51 4.44 -6.95
N THR A 202 11.11 5.19 -5.94
CA THR A 202 11.01 4.74 -4.55
C THR A 202 9.55 4.72 -4.15
N LEU A 203 9.00 3.53 -3.87
CA LEU A 203 7.67 3.34 -3.35
C LEU A 203 7.75 2.84 -1.92
N VAL A 204 7.07 3.53 -1.00
CA VAL A 204 7.03 3.17 0.43
C VAL A 204 5.58 2.90 0.84
N ASP A 205 5.32 1.68 1.27
CA ASP A 205 4.05 1.33 1.92
C ASP A 205 4.08 1.80 3.36
N GLU A 206 3.29 2.80 3.68
CA GLU A 206 3.15 3.45 4.97
C GLU A 206 1.83 3.08 5.68
N ILE A 207 1.21 1.94 5.34
CA ILE A 207 -0.11 1.54 5.89
C ILE A 207 -0.14 1.50 7.42
N TYR A 208 1.02 1.28 8.07
CA TYR A 208 1.16 1.28 9.52
C TYR A 208 1.69 2.61 10.09
N LEU A 209 1.81 3.65 9.26
CA LEU A 209 2.21 4.98 9.71
C LEU A 209 1.20 5.51 10.74
N GLY A 210 1.71 6.04 11.84
CA GLY A 210 0.89 6.48 12.99
C GLY A 210 0.76 5.43 14.09
N LEU A 211 1.12 4.16 13.86
CA LEU A 211 1.13 3.09 14.86
C LEU A 211 2.51 2.89 15.50
N SER A 212 3.50 3.73 15.19
CA SER A 212 4.82 3.69 15.81
C SER A 212 4.76 4.31 17.21
N PHE A 213 5.41 3.64 18.18
CA PHE A 213 5.59 4.15 19.54
C PHE A 213 6.86 4.99 19.68
N ASP A 214 7.77 4.93 18.70
CA ASP A 214 9.01 5.67 18.66
C ASP A 214 8.90 6.81 17.63
N ALA A 215 9.03 8.05 18.10
CA ALA A 215 8.95 9.24 17.26
C ALA A 215 10.02 9.26 16.14
N ALA A 216 11.19 8.64 16.36
CA ALA A 216 12.25 8.54 15.36
C ALA A 216 11.81 7.74 14.11
N TYR A 217 10.86 6.81 14.27
CA TYR A 217 10.34 5.96 13.20
C TYR A 217 8.90 6.31 12.79
N GLY A 218 8.29 7.30 13.43
CA GLY A 218 6.91 7.72 13.19
C GLY A 218 6.78 8.79 12.11
N GLN A 219 7.73 8.93 11.20
CA GLN A 219 7.74 9.98 10.18
C GLN A 219 7.41 9.44 8.79
N SER A 220 6.67 10.25 8.01
CA SER A 220 6.38 9.90 6.63
C SER A 220 7.60 10.07 5.72
N ALA A 221 7.80 9.14 4.80
CA ALA A 221 8.80 9.21 3.74
C ALA A 221 8.63 10.44 2.83
N LEU A 222 7.41 10.97 2.72
CA LEU A 222 7.10 12.18 1.96
C LEU A 222 7.79 13.44 2.48
N ARG A 223 8.32 13.40 3.72
CA ARG A 223 9.13 14.46 4.27
C ARG A 223 10.48 14.62 3.57
N LEU A 224 10.99 13.54 3.00
CA LEU A 224 12.32 13.49 2.39
C LEU A 224 12.32 13.99 0.96
N SER A 225 11.28 13.68 0.19
CA SER A 225 11.24 14.04 -1.23
C SER A 225 9.81 14.04 -1.78
N PRO A 226 9.46 14.99 -2.65
CA PRO A 226 8.21 14.95 -3.40
C PRO A 226 8.18 13.83 -4.46
N ASP A 227 9.31 13.22 -4.78
CA ASP A 227 9.42 12.14 -5.77
C ASP A 227 9.20 10.73 -5.18
N ILE A 228 9.08 10.61 -3.85
CA ILE A 228 8.68 9.36 -3.22
C ILE A 228 7.18 9.13 -3.42
N ILE A 229 6.83 7.90 -3.77
CA ILE A 229 5.46 7.41 -3.82
C ILE A 229 5.14 6.77 -2.47
N SER A 230 4.11 7.27 -1.79
CA SER A 230 3.63 6.70 -0.53
C SER A 230 2.28 6.02 -0.73
N ILE A 231 2.12 4.83 -0.15
CA ILE A 231 0.85 4.11 -0.08
C ILE A 231 0.37 4.10 1.36
N ASN A 232 -0.91 4.36 1.57
CA ASN A 232 -1.51 4.31 2.90
C ASN A 232 -2.96 3.83 2.83
N SER A 233 -3.59 3.61 3.99
CA SER A 233 -4.94 3.08 4.06
C SER A 233 -5.65 3.48 5.34
N PHE A 234 -6.97 3.52 5.28
CA PHE A 234 -7.83 3.63 6.47
C PHE A 234 -7.94 2.30 7.25
N SER A 235 -7.41 1.20 6.69
CA SER A 235 -7.58 -0.15 7.25
C SER A 235 -6.99 -0.34 8.64
N LYS A 236 -5.81 0.24 8.95
CA LYS A 236 -5.07 -0.07 10.18
C LYS A 236 -5.24 1.01 11.24
N TYR A 237 -4.60 2.15 11.07
CA TYR A 237 -4.66 3.26 12.03
C TYR A 237 -6.10 3.73 12.30
N PHE A 238 -6.98 3.71 11.30
CA PHE A 238 -8.37 4.17 11.42
C PHE A 238 -9.38 3.04 11.69
N CYS A 239 -8.93 1.79 11.90
CA CYS A 239 -9.77 0.62 12.20
C CYS A 239 -10.87 0.35 11.15
N MET A 240 -10.57 0.57 9.87
CA MET A 240 -11.54 0.48 8.77
C MET A 240 -11.16 -0.62 7.76
N THR A 241 -10.79 -1.83 8.23
CA THR A 241 -10.28 -2.91 7.35
C THR A 241 -11.26 -3.31 6.25
N GLY A 242 -12.51 -3.59 6.60
CA GLY A 242 -13.57 -4.02 5.68
C GLY A 242 -14.12 -2.92 4.78
N TRP A 243 -13.83 -1.65 5.03
CA TRP A 243 -14.33 -0.51 4.27
C TRP A 243 -13.66 -0.35 2.91
N ARG A 244 -12.52 -1.01 2.71
CA ARG A 244 -11.75 -0.97 1.46
C ARG A 244 -11.43 0.44 1.00
N LEU A 245 -10.90 1.26 1.88
CA LEU A 245 -10.51 2.64 1.59
C LEU A 245 -9.03 2.86 1.88
N GLY A 246 -8.33 3.47 0.94
CA GLY A 246 -6.92 3.81 1.06
C GLY A 246 -6.56 4.95 0.10
N TRP A 247 -5.31 5.28 0.02
CA TRP A 247 -4.82 6.31 -0.90
C TRP A 247 -3.35 6.09 -1.24
N MET A 248 -2.94 6.71 -2.33
CA MET A 248 -1.55 6.92 -2.66
C MET A 248 -1.24 8.39 -2.80
N VAL A 249 0.00 8.76 -2.51
CA VAL A 249 0.56 10.07 -2.80
C VAL A 249 1.62 9.87 -3.87
N VAL A 250 1.48 10.55 -4.99
CA VAL A 250 2.37 10.40 -6.14
C VAL A 250 3.18 11.67 -6.40
N PRO A 251 4.33 11.60 -7.10
CA PRO A 251 5.00 12.77 -7.64
C PRO A 251 4.06 13.62 -8.51
N PRO A 252 4.18 14.95 -8.50
CA PRO A 252 3.28 15.82 -9.27
C PRO A 252 3.18 15.43 -10.76
N ARG A 253 4.30 15.03 -11.36
CA ARG A 253 4.39 14.61 -12.77
C ARG A 253 3.61 13.34 -13.11
N MET A 254 3.29 12.51 -12.10
CA MET A 254 2.56 11.24 -12.26
C MET A 254 1.06 11.38 -12.01
N ALA A 255 0.60 12.45 -11.36
CA ALA A 255 -0.78 12.55 -10.89
C ALA A 255 -1.81 12.36 -12.02
N GLN A 256 -1.62 13.03 -13.13
CA GLN A 256 -2.52 12.92 -14.30
C GLN A 256 -2.51 11.52 -14.92
N LEU A 257 -1.33 10.90 -15.05
CA LEU A 257 -1.19 9.57 -15.63
C LEU A 257 -1.87 8.51 -14.75
N VAL A 258 -1.66 8.59 -13.43
CA VAL A 258 -2.28 7.67 -12.48
C VAL A 258 -3.80 7.89 -12.41
N GLU A 259 -4.28 9.13 -12.51
CA GLU A 259 -5.70 9.44 -12.63
C GLU A 259 -6.32 8.78 -13.86
N GLN A 260 -5.69 8.89 -15.04
CA GLN A 260 -6.16 8.24 -16.26
C GLN A 260 -6.28 6.73 -16.13
N LEU A 261 -5.27 6.08 -15.53
CA LEU A 261 -5.35 4.64 -15.23
C LEU A 261 -6.51 4.31 -14.27
N ALA A 262 -6.67 5.10 -13.20
CA ALA A 262 -7.74 4.89 -12.23
C ALA A 262 -9.14 5.04 -12.86
N GLN A 263 -9.33 5.97 -13.78
CA GLN A 263 -10.57 6.16 -14.53
C GLN A 263 -11.01 4.89 -15.27
N HIS A 264 -10.06 4.15 -15.84
CA HIS A 264 -10.37 2.94 -16.61
C HIS A 264 -10.41 1.66 -15.75
N LEU A 265 -9.61 1.58 -14.71
CA LEU A 265 -9.49 0.35 -13.91
C LEU A 265 -10.54 0.25 -12.81
N TYR A 266 -10.95 1.36 -12.22
CA TYR A 266 -11.85 1.38 -11.07
C TYR A 266 -13.14 2.15 -11.32
N ILE A 267 -13.23 2.85 -12.46
CA ILE A 267 -14.28 3.79 -12.83
C ILE A 267 -14.44 4.85 -11.73
N LEU A 268 -14.81 4.46 -10.49
CA LEU A 268 -15.06 5.40 -9.40
C LEU A 268 -15.17 4.70 -8.05
N LEU A 269 -14.82 5.39 -6.96
CA LEU A 269 -14.96 4.89 -5.60
C LEU A 269 -16.37 5.17 -5.05
N ILE A 270 -16.81 4.34 -4.12
CA ILE A 270 -18.15 4.43 -3.54
C ILE A 270 -18.25 5.69 -2.67
N LYS A 271 -19.11 6.63 -3.04
CA LYS A 271 -19.23 7.99 -2.48
C LYS A 271 -19.48 8.02 -0.97
N TYR A 272 -20.31 7.14 -0.42
CA TYR A 272 -20.59 7.13 1.00
C TYR A 272 -19.41 6.74 1.88
N LEU A 273 -18.41 6.02 1.33
CA LEU A 273 -17.16 5.71 2.03
C LEU A 273 -16.17 6.89 2.04
N LEU A 274 -16.42 7.90 1.22
CA LEU A 274 -15.51 9.03 1.02
C LEU A 274 -15.94 10.29 1.81
N GLN A 275 -17.06 10.24 2.56
CA GLN A 275 -17.58 11.38 3.31
C GLN A 275 -17.18 11.36 4.79
N LEU A 276 -16.20 10.55 5.11
CA LEU A 276 -15.61 10.38 6.42
C LEU A 276 -14.52 11.45 6.63
#